data_3524dc0806ea5f17a0be2de61d5056f2
#
_entry.id   3524dc0806ea5f17a0be2de61d5056f2
#
_cell.length_a   1.000
_cell.length_b   1.000
_cell.length_c   1.000
_cell.angle_alpha   90.00
_cell.angle_beta   90.00
_cell.angle_gamma   90.00
#
_symmetry.space_group_name_H-M   'P 1'
#
loop_
_entity.id
_entity.type
_entity.pdbx_description
1 polymer ?
#
loop_
_entity_poly.entity_id
_entity_poly.type
_entity_poly.pdbx_seq_one_letter_code
_entity_poly.pdbx_strand_id
1 'polypeptide(L)'
;NDLYFLPGGNPNLKNEQGFSYDAGVSFDVGKKGIYKLSGGANWFDSYIDDWIIWLPTTKGFFSPRNVKKVHAYGVEVKANFAVQPAKDWLIDLNGSYSWTPSINEGEKMSPADQSVGKQLPYVPKHSASLTGRLSWRTWAFLYKWAFYSERYTMSSNDYTLTGHLPEYFMSNVSLEKNLFFKPV
;
A
#
# COMPACT_ATOMS: atom_id res chain seq x y z
N ASN A 1 6.69 1.23 -21.09
CA ASN A 1 7.90 1.11 -21.89
C ASN A 1 8.89 2.22 -21.56
N ASP A 2 9.58 2.08 -20.44
CA ASP A 2 10.47 3.12 -19.86
C ASP A 2 11.67 3.43 -20.74
N LEU A 3 12.06 2.50 -21.62
CA LEU A 3 13.20 2.69 -22.53
C LEU A 3 12.89 3.64 -23.69
N TYR A 4 11.69 3.54 -24.28
CA TYR A 4 11.38 4.18 -25.57
C TYR A 4 10.17 5.11 -25.53
N PHE A 5 9.67 5.47 -24.34
CA PHE A 5 8.57 6.41 -24.20
C PHE A 5 9.00 7.82 -24.58
N LEU A 6 8.35 8.42 -25.59
CA LEU A 6 8.67 9.80 -26.01
C LEU A 6 7.75 10.81 -25.30
N PRO A 7 8.29 11.97 -24.84
CA PRO A 7 9.68 12.44 -25.00
C PRO A 7 10.64 11.99 -23.88
N GLY A 8 10.21 11.19 -22.91
CA GLY A 8 10.91 10.97 -21.64
C GLY A 8 11.66 9.65 -21.48
N GLY A 9 11.56 8.70 -22.41
CA GLY A 9 12.22 7.40 -22.28
C GLY A 9 13.74 7.47 -22.15
N ASN A 10 14.33 6.46 -21.51
CA ASN A 10 15.79 6.37 -21.32
C ASN A 10 16.31 5.00 -21.77
N PRO A 11 16.94 4.88 -22.94
CA PRO A 11 17.45 3.61 -23.46
C PRO A 11 18.66 3.06 -22.69
N ASN A 12 19.26 3.85 -21.79
CA ASN A 12 20.43 3.45 -20.99
C ASN A 12 20.04 2.89 -19.61
N LEU A 13 18.76 2.57 -19.37
CA LEU A 13 18.35 1.96 -18.12
C LEU A 13 18.97 0.58 -17.95
N LYS A 14 19.43 0.31 -16.73
CA LYS A 14 19.83 -1.02 -16.28
C LYS A 14 18.63 -1.76 -15.71
N ASN A 15 18.69 -3.07 -15.72
CA ASN A 15 17.70 -3.90 -15.03
C ASN A 15 17.83 -3.73 -13.52
N GLU A 16 16.69 -3.63 -12.85
CA GLU A 16 16.62 -3.70 -11.39
C GLU A 16 17.06 -5.10 -10.94
N GLN A 17 17.83 -5.18 -9.86
CA GLN A 17 18.28 -6.42 -9.25
C GLN A 17 18.12 -6.31 -7.72
N GLY A 18 17.83 -7.42 -7.07
CA GLY A 18 17.70 -7.35 -5.62
C GLY A 18 17.42 -8.70 -5.00
N PHE A 19 17.32 -8.67 -3.68
CA PHE A 19 16.90 -9.79 -2.87
C PHE A 19 15.94 -9.32 -1.78
N SER A 20 15.07 -10.21 -1.35
CA SER A 20 14.10 -9.95 -0.31
C SER A 20 14.04 -11.12 0.66
N TYR A 21 13.90 -10.80 1.93
CA TYR A 21 13.60 -11.76 2.98
C TYR A 21 12.21 -11.44 3.53
N ASP A 22 11.46 -12.46 3.86
CA ASP A 22 10.21 -12.31 4.58
C ASP A 22 10.02 -13.42 5.60
N ALA A 23 9.37 -13.08 6.70
CA ALA A 23 8.99 -14.03 7.74
C ALA A 23 7.65 -13.61 8.33
N GLY A 24 6.77 -14.58 8.50
CA GLY A 24 5.43 -14.29 8.96
C GLY A 24 4.88 -15.36 9.90
N VAL A 25 3.88 -14.94 10.68
CA VAL A 25 3.08 -15.80 11.53
C VAL A 25 1.61 -15.59 11.21
N SER A 26 0.83 -16.65 11.26
CA SER A 26 -0.61 -16.57 11.07
C SER A 26 -1.34 -17.45 12.06
N PHE A 27 -2.60 -17.12 12.34
CA PHE A 27 -3.48 -17.91 13.17
C PHE A 27 -4.87 -17.97 12.57
N ASP A 28 -5.58 -19.02 12.87
CA ASP A 28 -6.99 -19.22 12.53
C ASP A 28 -7.67 -19.95 13.70
N VAL A 29 -8.60 -19.27 14.34
CA VAL A 29 -9.34 -19.80 15.49
C VAL A 29 -10.83 -19.51 15.32
N GLY A 30 -11.66 -20.39 15.86
CA GLY A 30 -13.10 -20.16 15.76
C GLY A 30 -13.93 -21.31 16.28
N LYS A 31 -15.23 -21.05 16.34
CA LYS A 31 -16.24 -22.04 16.65
C LYS A 31 -17.28 -22.07 15.52
N LYS A 32 -17.37 -23.20 14.83
CA LYS A 32 -18.25 -23.38 13.68
C LYS A 32 -19.67 -22.87 13.94
N GLY A 33 -20.16 -22.00 13.05
CA GLY A 33 -21.49 -21.41 13.14
C GLY A 33 -21.65 -20.31 14.20
N ILE A 34 -20.57 -19.90 14.88
CA ILE A 34 -20.61 -18.83 15.89
C ILE A 34 -19.65 -17.71 15.50
N TYR A 35 -18.35 -18.01 15.44
CA TYR A 35 -17.35 -17.02 15.07
C TYR A 35 -16.12 -17.66 14.40
N LYS A 36 -15.44 -16.85 13.61
CA LYS A 36 -14.13 -17.13 13.06
C LYS A 36 -13.26 -15.89 13.22
N LEU A 37 -12.05 -16.07 13.75
CA LEU A 37 -11.02 -15.04 13.85
C LEU A 37 -9.75 -15.58 13.21
N SER A 38 -9.24 -14.90 12.23
CA SER A 38 -7.96 -15.22 11.60
C SER A 38 -7.13 -13.97 11.41
N GLY A 39 -5.84 -14.12 11.34
CA GLY A 39 -4.94 -13.00 11.13
C GLY A 39 -3.51 -13.45 10.99
N GLY A 40 -2.64 -12.47 10.79
CA GLY A 40 -1.22 -12.71 10.69
C GLY A 40 -0.45 -11.42 10.64
N ALA A 41 0.83 -11.54 10.92
CA ALA A 41 1.81 -10.49 10.75
C ALA A 41 2.95 -11.04 9.88
N ASN A 42 3.40 -10.22 8.95
CA ASN A 42 4.56 -10.51 8.11
C ASN A 42 5.57 -9.38 8.26
N TRP A 43 6.82 -9.73 8.51
CA TRP A 43 7.96 -8.84 8.40
C TRP A 43 8.67 -9.10 7.08
N PHE A 44 9.14 -8.05 6.44
CA PHE A 44 9.95 -8.15 5.22
C PHE A 44 11.09 -7.15 5.25
N ASP A 45 12.14 -7.49 4.50
CA ASP A 45 13.33 -6.69 4.29
C ASP A 45 13.83 -6.91 2.86
N SER A 46 13.95 -5.85 2.07
CA SER A 46 14.20 -5.91 0.63
C SER A 46 15.23 -4.88 0.20
N TYR A 47 16.25 -5.34 -0.47
CA TYR A 47 17.31 -4.50 -1.06
C TYR A 47 17.22 -4.60 -2.58
N ILE A 48 17.11 -3.45 -3.24
CA ILE A 48 16.97 -3.36 -4.69
C ILE A 48 18.03 -2.41 -5.22
N ASP A 49 18.88 -2.91 -6.08
CA ASP A 49 19.88 -2.13 -6.80
C ASP A 49 19.32 -1.67 -8.15
N ASP A 50 19.82 -0.54 -8.64
CA ASP A 50 19.43 0.07 -9.90
C ASP A 50 17.90 0.35 -10.03
N TRP A 51 17.19 0.60 -8.92
CA TRP A 51 15.76 0.93 -8.90
C TRP A 51 15.41 2.05 -9.88
N ILE A 52 14.37 1.86 -10.69
CA ILE A 52 13.94 2.82 -11.70
C ILE A 52 12.87 3.75 -11.14
N ILE A 53 13.13 5.05 -11.20
CA ILE A 53 12.18 6.08 -10.80
C ILE A 53 12.06 7.15 -11.90
N TRP A 54 10.86 7.65 -12.12
CA TRP A 54 10.60 8.76 -13.02
C TRP A 54 10.86 10.07 -12.31
N LEU A 55 11.83 10.81 -12.77
CA LEU A 55 12.24 12.10 -12.21
C LEU A 55 12.01 13.24 -13.21
N PRO A 56 11.66 14.46 -12.73
CA PRO A 56 11.54 15.61 -13.59
C PRO A 56 12.91 15.99 -14.17
N THR A 57 12.92 16.36 -15.44
CA THR A 57 14.10 16.88 -16.15
C THR A 57 14.07 18.41 -16.22
N THR A 58 15.21 19.03 -16.47
CA THR A 58 15.32 20.48 -16.75
C THR A 58 14.54 20.92 -17.99
N LYS A 59 14.14 19.98 -18.85
CA LYS A 59 13.36 20.24 -20.08
C LYS A 59 11.85 20.18 -19.86
N GLY A 60 11.37 20.04 -18.61
CA GLY A 60 9.94 20.07 -18.26
C GLY A 60 9.17 18.77 -18.47
N PHE A 61 9.82 17.65 -18.74
CA PHE A 61 9.20 16.33 -18.79
C PHE A 61 9.87 15.38 -17.80
N PHE A 62 9.20 14.27 -17.46
CA PHE A 62 9.74 13.21 -16.61
C PHE A 62 10.52 12.21 -17.45
N SER A 63 11.61 11.69 -16.87
CA SER A 63 12.43 10.64 -17.48
C SER A 63 12.81 9.59 -16.44
N PRO A 64 12.76 8.29 -16.76
CA PRO A 64 13.15 7.23 -15.86
C PRO A 64 14.67 7.19 -15.70
N ARG A 65 15.10 6.99 -14.47
CA ARG A 65 16.52 6.85 -14.10
C ARG A 65 16.69 5.76 -13.06
N ASN A 66 17.80 5.04 -13.13
CA ASN A 66 18.18 4.16 -12.06
C ASN A 66 18.63 4.97 -10.84
N VAL A 67 17.98 4.73 -9.69
CA VAL A 67 18.44 5.13 -8.36
C VAL A 67 19.25 3.97 -7.82
N LYS A 68 20.47 4.23 -7.38
CA LYS A 68 21.47 3.17 -7.19
C LYS A 68 21.09 2.09 -6.19
N LYS A 69 20.36 2.41 -5.10
CA LYS A 69 19.98 1.42 -4.10
C LYS A 69 18.75 1.86 -3.31
N VAL A 70 17.81 0.96 -3.15
CA VAL A 70 16.62 1.16 -2.30
C VAL A 70 16.55 0.06 -1.27
N HIS A 71 16.37 0.45 -0.01
CA HIS A 71 16.07 -0.45 1.09
C HIS A 71 14.62 -0.24 1.52
N ALA A 72 13.78 -1.24 1.25
CA ALA A 72 12.38 -1.28 1.66
C ALA A 72 12.18 -2.36 2.71
N TYR A 73 11.66 -1.99 3.88
CA TYR A 73 11.45 -2.92 4.97
C TYR A 73 10.17 -2.59 5.73
N GLY A 74 9.71 -3.52 6.55
CA GLY A 74 8.51 -3.21 7.31
C GLY A 74 7.77 -4.39 7.90
N VAL A 75 6.56 -4.07 8.36
CA VAL A 75 5.64 -5.03 8.95
C VAL A 75 4.26 -4.81 8.35
N GLU A 76 3.64 -5.90 7.94
CA GLU A 76 2.25 -5.95 7.50
C GLU A 76 1.43 -6.82 8.45
N VAL A 77 0.28 -6.32 8.89
CA VAL A 77 -0.64 -7.04 9.77
C VAL A 77 -2.01 -7.12 9.10
N LYS A 78 -2.64 -8.29 9.17
CA LYS A 78 -4.01 -8.52 8.69
C LYS A 78 -4.82 -9.23 9.76
N ALA A 79 -6.08 -8.84 9.91
CA ALA A 79 -7.02 -9.51 10.80
C ALA A 79 -8.40 -9.61 10.14
N ASN A 80 -9.03 -10.77 10.27
CA ASN A 80 -10.36 -11.03 9.74
C ASN A 80 -11.19 -11.62 10.89
N PHE A 81 -12.35 -11.05 11.10
CA PHE A 81 -13.30 -11.51 12.13
C PHE A 81 -14.68 -11.66 11.51
N ALA A 82 -15.25 -12.85 11.62
CA ALA A 82 -16.62 -13.14 11.23
C ALA A 82 -17.37 -13.69 12.42
N VAL A 83 -18.58 -13.21 12.68
CA VAL A 83 -19.43 -13.68 13.76
C VAL A 83 -20.89 -13.73 13.33
N GLN A 84 -21.59 -14.77 13.74
CA GLN A 84 -23.03 -14.95 13.55
C GLN A 84 -23.73 -14.84 14.92
N PRO A 85 -24.04 -13.60 15.39
CA PRO A 85 -24.59 -13.39 16.72
C PRO A 85 -26.03 -13.90 16.86
N ALA A 86 -26.76 -14.05 15.75
CA ALA A 86 -28.10 -14.63 15.70
C ALA A 86 -28.35 -15.24 14.31
N LYS A 87 -29.43 -16.04 14.17
CA LYS A 87 -29.76 -16.85 12.97
C LYS A 87 -29.69 -16.06 11.64
N ASP A 88 -30.15 -14.81 11.64
CA ASP A 88 -30.28 -14.00 10.42
C ASP A 88 -29.22 -12.90 10.32
N TRP A 89 -28.24 -12.87 11.23
CA TRP A 89 -27.21 -11.84 11.31
C TRP A 89 -25.83 -12.41 11.02
N LEU A 90 -25.06 -11.70 10.21
CA LEU A 90 -23.66 -12.00 9.98
C LEU A 90 -22.88 -10.68 10.00
N ILE A 91 -21.80 -10.64 10.76
CA ILE A 91 -20.86 -9.53 10.82
C ILE A 91 -19.51 -10.04 10.33
N ASP A 92 -18.95 -9.36 9.30
CA ASP A 92 -17.62 -9.62 8.79
C ASP A 92 -16.81 -8.34 8.90
N LEU A 93 -15.65 -8.41 9.55
CA LEU A 93 -14.68 -7.33 9.66
C LEU A 93 -13.32 -7.79 9.12
N ASN A 94 -12.75 -7.00 8.23
CA ASN A 94 -11.43 -7.25 7.67
C ASN A 94 -10.60 -5.98 7.82
N GLY A 95 -9.47 -6.07 8.51
CA GLY A 95 -8.55 -4.98 8.72
C GLY A 95 -7.15 -5.32 8.25
N SER A 96 -6.44 -4.31 7.76
CA SER A 96 -5.01 -4.39 7.48
C SER A 96 -4.30 -3.12 7.90
N TYR A 97 -3.04 -3.28 8.26
CA TYR A 97 -2.12 -2.19 8.53
C TYR A 97 -0.75 -2.55 7.97
N SER A 98 -0.08 -1.58 7.36
CA SER A 98 1.28 -1.72 6.87
C SER A 98 2.12 -0.54 7.33
N TRP A 99 3.32 -0.84 7.81
CA TRP A 99 4.40 0.10 8.03
C TRP A 99 5.55 -0.29 7.11
N THR A 100 5.83 0.55 6.09
CA THR A 100 6.67 0.18 4.95
C THR A 100 7.60 1.32 4.54
N PRO A 101 8.60 1.70 5.37
CA PRO A 101 9.67 2.60 4.94
C PRO A 101 10.36 2.08 3.68
N SER A 102 10.68 3.00 2.77
CA SER A 102 11.41 2.70 1.53
C SER A 102 12.44 3.82 1.34
N ILE A 103 13.69 3.53 1.64
CA ILE A 103 14.75 4.52 1.77
C ILE A 103 15.72 4.42 0.60
N ASN A 104 16.11 5.55 0.05
CA ASN A 104 17.20 5.61 -0.91
C ASN A 104 18.54 5.49 -0.18
N GLU A 105 19.23 4.36 -0.31
CA GLU A 105 20.55 4.10 0.24
C GLU A 105 21.66 4.19 -0.82
N GLY A 106 21.35 4.73 -2.00
CA GLY A 106 22.35 4.93 -3.05
C GLY A 106 23.40 5.98 -2.70
N GLU A 107 24.38 6.11 -3.55
CA GLU A 107 25.39 7.16 -3.44
C GLU A 107 24.85 8.49 -4.01
N LYS A 108 25.35 9.60 -3.47
CA LYS A 108 25.01 10.92 -4.00
C LYS A 108 25.40 11.04 -5.48
N MET A 109 24.46 11.43 -6.33
CA MET A 109 24.71 11.66 -7.75
C MET A 109 25.42 12.98 -8.01
N SER A 110 25.37 13.93 -7.07
CA SER A 110 26.06 15.20 -7.08
C SER A 110 26.20 15.75 -5.65
N PRO A 111 27.06 16.77 -5.40
CA PRO A 111 27.14 17.44 -4.10
C PRO A 111 25.81 18.06 -3.63
N ALA A 112 24.92 18.40 -4.55
CA ALA A 112 23.59 18.96 -4.27
C ALA A 112 22.51 17.89 -4.06
N ASP A 113 22.84 16.62 -4.22
CA ASP A 113 21.87 15.53 -4.05
C ASP A 113 21.55 15.32 -2.56
N GLN A 114 20.31 15.58 -2.19
CA GLN A 114 19.77 15.44 -0.84
C GLN A 114 18.87 14.19 -0.70
N SER A 115 18.79 13.33 -1.70
CA SER A 115 17.89 12.19 -1.72
C SER A 115 18.40 10.98 -0.92
N VAL A 116 19.68 10.90 -0.63
CA VAL A 116 20.30 9.77 0.11
C VAL A 116 19.85 9.77 1.57
N GLY A 117 19.42 8.61 2.06
CA GLY A 117 18.84 8.43 3.39
C GLY A 117 17.39 8.93 3.51
N LYS A 118 16.74 9.27 2.42
CA LYS A 118 15.36 9.79 2.37
C LYS A 118 14.37 8.76 1.89
N GLN A 119 13.11 8.93 2.36
CA GLN A 119 11.97 8.14 1.91
C GLN A 119 11.73 8.36 0.40
N LEU A 120 11.39 7.32 -0.33
CA LEU A 120 11.01 7.44 -1.73
C LEU A 120 9.77 8.33 -1.91
N PRO A 121 9.75 9.17 -2.94
CA PRO A 121 8.58 9.97 -3.27
C PRO A 121 7.33 9.12 -3.51
N TYR A 122 6.18 9.67 -3.14
CA TYR A 122 4.84 9.07 -3.31
C TYR A 122 4.59 7.75 -2.56
N VAL A 123 5.54 7.25 -1.79
CA VAL A 123 5.39 6.03 -0.99
C VAL A 123 5.02 6.41 0.44
N PRO A 124 3.80 6.08 0.94
CA PRO A 124 3.43 6.32 2.33
C PRO A 124 4.17 5.35 3.25
N LYS A 125 4.61 5.83 4.41
CA LYS A 125 5.22 4.96 5.43
C LYS A 125 4.19 4.10 6.16
N HIS A 126 2.96 4.61 6.27
CA HIS A 126 1.87 3.92 6.96
C HIS A 126 0.65 3.87 6.06
N SER A 127 0.02 2.72 5.98
CA SER A 127 -1.29 2.56 5.38
C SER A 127 -2.15 1.62 6.22
N ALA A 128 -3.47 1.86 6.21
CA ALA A 128 -4.42 1.01 6.89
C ALA A 128 -5.70 0.88 6.09
N SER A 129 -6.38 -0.22 6.23
CA SER A 129 -7.72 -0.39 5.68
C SER A 129 -8.63 -1.16 6.63
N LEU A 130 -9.92 -0.86 6.55
CA LEU A 130 -10.97 -1.56 7.26
C LEU A 130 -12.15 -1.78 6.31
N THR A 131 -12.63 -3.00 6.23
CA THR A 131 -13.89 -3.34 5.56
C THR A 131 -14.79 -4.02 6.57
N GLY A 132 -15.97 -3.45 6.80
CA GLY A 132 -17.02 -4.02 7.64
C GLY A 132 -18.25 -4.35 6.80
N ARG A 133 -18.78 -5.55 6.94
CA ARG A 133 -20.04 -5.98 6.36
C ARG A 133 -20.99 -6.47 7.46
N LEU A 134 -22.16 -5.84 7.52
CA LEU A 134 -23.27 -6.27 8.38
C LEU A 134 -24.38 -6.80 7.48
N SER A 135 -24.64 -8.08 7.58
CA SER A 135 -25.71 -8.74 6.83
C SER A 135 -26.87 -9.10 7.74
N TRP A 136 -28.09 -8.79 7.31
CA TRP A 136 -29.33 -9.14 8.00
C TRP A 136 -30.37 -9.61 6.98
N ARG A 137 -30.69 -10.90 7.03
CA ARG A 137 -31.59 -11.56 6.06
C ARG A 137 -31.15 -11.28 4.60
N THR A 138 -31.93 -10.47 3.88
CA THR A 138 -31.67 -10.09 2.48
C THR A 138 -30.95 -8.77 2.32
N TRP A 139 -30.66 -8.07 3.41
CA TRP A 139 -29.96 -6.80 3.43
C TRP A 139 -28.50 -6.97 3.80
N ALA A 140 -27.64 -6.14 3.24
CA ALA A 140 -26.28 -5.99 3.68
C ALA A 140 -25.86 -4.51 3.66
N PHE A 141 -25.26 -4.07 4.75
CA PHE A 141 -24.58 -2.79 4.87
C PHE A 141 -23.08 -3.03 4.79
N LEU A 142 -22.40 -2.29 3.92
CA LEU A 142 -20.96 -2.39 3.71
C LEU A 142 -20.33 -1.03 3.98
N TYR A 143 -19.30 -1.02 4.83
CA TYR A 143 -18.43 0.12 5.07
C TYR A 143 -17.01 -0.23 4.70
N LYS A 144 -16.34 0.64 3.91
CA LYS A 144 -14.92 0.53 3.60
C LYS A 144 -14.22 1.82 3.99
N TRP A 145 -13.11 1.69 4.64
CA TRP A 145 -12.24 2.79 5.03
C TRP A 145 -10.80 2.48 4.65
N ALA A 146 -10.06 3.48 4.17
CA ALA A 146 -8.64 3.39 3.88
C ALA A 146 -7.94 4.67 4.35
N PHE A 147 -6.76 4.51 4.91
CA PHE A 147 -5.88 5.57 5.39
C PHE A 147 -4.51 5.44 4.75
N TYR A 148 -3.92 6.57 4.42
CA TYR A 148 -2.54 6.70 3.96
C TYR A 148 -1.88 7.86 4.67
N SER A 149 -0.70 7.64 5.25
CA SER A 149 0.11 8.68 5.85
C SER A 149 0.62 9.68 4.81
N GLU A 150 1.22 10.76 5.26
CA GLU A 150 1.90 11.73 4.41
C GLU A 150 2.89 11.06 3.44
N ARG A 151 3.09 11.68 2.29
CA ARG A 151 4.02 11.24 1.25
C ARG A 151 4.77 12.43 0.72
N TYR A 152 6.05 12.26 0.49
CA TYR A 152 6.86 13.28 -0.16
C TYR A 152 6.65 13.25 -1.68
N THR A 153 6.68 14.40 -2.30
CA THR A 153 6.62 14.54 -3.77
C THR A 153 8.02 14.69 -4.36
N MET A 154 9.00 15.06 -3.51
CA MET A 154 10.39 15.25 -3.88
C MET A 154 11.30 14.28 -3.11
N SER A 155 12.37 13.86 -3.75
CA SER A 155 13.34 12.94 -3.16
C SER A 155 14.17 13.56 -2.02
N SER A 156 14.20 14.87 -1.86
CA SER A 156 14.78 15.58 -0.71
C SER A 156 13.94 15.51 0.56
N ASN A 157 12.69 15.07 0.46
CA ASN A 157 11.69 15.04 1.55
C ASN A 157 11.44 16.42 2.19
N ASP A 158 11.37 17.47 1.37
CA ASP A 158 11.12 18.82 1.85
C ASP A 158 9.67 19.02 2.29
N TYR A 159 9.49 19.67 3.45
CA TYR A 159 8.19 20.06 4.01
C TYR A 159 7.70 21.43 3.45
N THR A 160 7.75 21.59 2.13
CA THR A 160 7.18 22.74 1.45
C THR A 160 5.73 22.45 1.02
N LEU A 161 4.97 23.48 0.66
CA LEU A 161 3.58 23.33 0.17
C LEU A 161 3.45 22.37 -1.03
N THR A 162 4.50 22.26 -1.83
CA THR A 162 4.55 21.37 -3.00
C THR A 162 5.41 20.14 -2.78
N GLY A 163 6.17 20.08 -1.68
CA GLY A 163 7.16 19.03 -1.37
C GLY A 163 6.56 17.81 -0.69
N HIS A 164 5.34 17.90 -0.15
CA HIS A 164 4.66 16.77 0.48
C HIS A 164 3.15 16.79 0.23
N LEU A 165 2.53 15.63 0.26
CA LEU A 165 1.10 15.42 0.28
C LEU A 165 0.69 15.04 1.70
N PRO A 166 -0.30 15.71 2.30
CA PRO A 166 -0.76 15.37 3.63
C PRO A 166 -1.34 13.96 3.70
N GLU A 167 -1.47 13.45 4.90
CA GLU A 167 -2.24 12.24 5.17
C GLU A 167 -3.69 12.41 4.72
N TYR A 168 -4.32 11.32 4.32
CA TYR A 168 -5.73 11.32 3.95
C TYR A 168 -6.38 9.98 4.24
N PHE A 169 -7.69 10.01 4.33
CA PHE A 169 -8.50 8.81 4.39
C PHE A 169 -9.68 8.89 3.41
N MET A 170 -10.16 7.73 3.03
CA MET A 170 -11.35 7.58 2.18
C MET A 170 -12.35 6.66 2.86
N SER A 171 -13.63 6.99 2.75
CA SER A 171 -14.72 6.15 3.25
C SER A 171 -15.76 5.92 2.16
N ASN A 172 -16.22 4.67 2.06
CA ASN A 172 -17.28 4.28 1.15
C ASN A 172 -18.35 3.51 1.93
N VAL A 173 -19.60 3.80 1.64
CA VAL A 173 -20.77 3.13 2.21
C VAL A 173 -21.60 2.54 1.08
N SER A 174 -22.07 1.31 1.25
CA SER A 174 -23.01 0.65 0.34
C SER A 174 -24.10 -0.03 1.13
N LEU A 175 -25.34 0.03 0.60
CA LEU A 175 -26.47 -0.74 1.09
C LEU A 175 -26.94 -1.66 -0.06
N GLU A 176 -26.99 -2.95 0.22
CA GLU A 176 -27.37 -3.99 -0.73
C GLU A 176 -28.64 -4.69 -0.27
N LYS A 177 -29.49 -5.07 -1.24
CA LYS A 177 -30.67 -5.92 -0.99
C LYS A 177 -30.76 -7.01 -2.03
N ASN A 178 -30.78 -8.28 -1.59
CA ASN A 178 -31.02 -9.42 -2.46
C ASN A 178 -32.54 -9.60 -2.67
N LEU A 179 -32.97 -9.61 -3.93
CA LEU A 179 -34.35 -9.85 -4.32
C LEU A 179 -34.43 -11.26 -4.94
N PHE A 180 -35.32 -12.10 -4.38
CA PHE A 180 -35.58 -13.42 -4.90
C PHE A 180 -36.87 -13.41 -5.69
N PHE A 181 -36.77 -13.59 -6.99
CA PHE A 181 -37.96 -13.78 -7.85
C PHE A 181 -38.22 -15.27 -7.98
N LYS A 182 -39.41 -15.72 -7.61
CA LYS A 182 -39.84 -17.07 -7.98
C LYS A 182 -40.12 -17.07 -9.48
N PRO A 183 -39.53 -17.98 -10.28
CA PRO A 183 -39.97 -18.15 -11.65
C PRO A 183 -41.46 -18.58 -11.62
N VAL A 184 -42.29 -17.94 -12.46
CA VAL A 184 -43.71 -18.26 -12.67
C VAL A 184 -43.78 -19.55 -13.45
#